data_7e4526d95879aa1180c9b9999a189b3d
#
_entry.id   7e4526d95879aa1180c9b9999a189b3d
#
_cell.length_a   1.000
_cell.length_b   1.000
_cell.length_c   1.000
_cell.angle_alpha   90.00
_cell.angle_beta   90.00
_cell.angle_gamma   90.00
#
_symmetry.space_group_name_H-M   'P 1'
#
loop_
_entity.id
_entity.type
_entity.pdbx_description
1 polymer ?
#
loop_
_entity_poly.entity_id
_entity_poly.type
_entity_poly.pdbx_seq_one_letter_code
_entity_poly.pdbx_strand_id
1 'polypeptide(L)'
;MSTDIITPGLIPSIKERLNHPLPGKASQEKMLTRPKIPVNIPRFERKGIPAGVLLLLFPDNDNIHFFLTLRTETVDHHKGQISFPGGVQEHNETLEHTALRETMEEIGIKPESISIIGKLTPLFIPVTGFEIFPFIGWSGNKPVTKIQDKEVEKIIVASISDLIDEQNHKIKKTKIRNIPVSLPYYDLNGETVWGATSMILSEFKTIIQEIL
;
A
#
# COMPACT_ATOMS: atom_id res chain seq x y z
N MET A 1 -19.48 20.30 -8.86
CA MET A 1 -18.18 20.03 -8.24
C MET A 1 -17.26 19.62 -9.37
N SER A 2 -16.16 20.33 -9.57
CA SER A 2 -15.17 19.97 -10.61
C SER A 2 -14.65 18.58 -10.24
N THR A 3 -14.88 17.60 -11.11
CA THR A 3 -14.18 16.31 -11.01
C THR A 3 -12.75 16.58 -11.41
N ASP A 4 -11.88 16.82 -10.43
CA ASP A 4 -10.46 16.95 -10.66
C ASP A 4 -10.00 15.64 -11.31
N ILE A 5 -9.60 15.76 -12.58
CA ILE A 5 -9.28 14.60 -13.41
C ILE A 5 -7.89 14.11 -12.97
N ILE A 6 -7.84 12.91 -12.41
CA ILE A 6 -6.59 12.25 -11.99
C ILE A 6 -5.88 11.70 -13.22
N THR A 7 -5.24 12.59 -13.96
CA THR A 7 -4.52 12.23 -15.20
C THR A 7 -3.04 11.97 -14.94
N PRO A 8 -2.34 11.30 -15.86
CA PRO A 8 -0.89 11.11 -15.81
C PRO A 8 -0.08 12.41 -15.69
N GLY A 9 -0.66 13.57 -16.10
CA GLY A 9 -0.07 14.90 -15.89
C GLY A 9 0.15 15.28 -14.43
N LEU A 10 -0.49 14.58 -13.48
CA LEU A 10 -0.31 14.80 -12.04
C LEU A 10 1.02 14.25 -11.48
N ILE A 11 1.71 13.39 -12.20
CA ILE A 11 2.95 12.74 -11.71
C ILE A 11 4.05 13.74 -11.31
N PRO A 12 4.34 14.81 -12.07
CA PRO A 12 5.30 15.83 -11.63
C PRO A 12 4.93 16.48 -10.30
N SER A 13 3.63 16.80 -10.09
CA SER A 13 3.14 17.38 -8.84
C SER A 13 3.24 16.39 -7.67
N ILE A 14 2.96 15.11 -7.90
CA ILE A 14 3.17 14.05 -6.89
C ILE A 14 4.65 14.01 -6.50
N LYS A 15 5.55 13.94 -7.49
CA LYS A 15 7.00 13.89 -7.26
C LYS A 15 7.50 15.11 -6.47
N GLU A 16 7.04 16.30 -6.84
CA GLU A 16 7.38 17.54 -6.13
C GLU A 16 6.88 17.49 -4.69
N ARG A 17 5.60 17.10 -4.47
CA ARG A 17 5.02 17.04 -3.13
C ARG A 17 5.75 16.02 -2.21
N LEU A 18 6.28 14.94 -2.77
CA LEU A 18 7.05 13.94 -2.04
C LEU A 18 8.42 14.46 -1.54
N ASN A 19 8.93 15.58 -2.08
CA ASN A 19 10.16 16.25 -1.60
C ASN A 19 9.91 17.14 -0.38
N HIS A 20 8.65 17.38 0.00
CA HIS A 20 8.27 18.19 1.16
C HIS A 20 7.93 17.30 2.36
N PRO A 21 7.79 17.89 3.58
CA PRO A 21 7.39 17.12 4.75
C PRO A 21 6.14 16.29 4.50
N LEU A 22 6.22 15.00 4.76
CA LEU A 22 5.14 14.06 4.51
C LEU A 22 4.03 14.17 5.57
N PRO A 23 2.76 13.86 5.24
CA PRO A 23 1.66 13.79 6.21
C PRO A 23 1.92 12.79 7.33
N GLY A 24 2.61 11.71 7.02
CA GLY A 24 3.17 10.77 7.97
C GLY A 24 2.15 10.04 8.83
N LYS A 25 2.57 9.74 10.03
CA LYS A 25 1.82 8.95 11.01
C LYS A 25 0.40 9.49 11.26
N ALA A 26 0.19 10.80 11.26
CA ALA A 26 -1.13 11.40 11.47
C ALA A 26 -2.15 10.96 10.40
N SER A 27 -1.72 10.81 9.16
CA SER A 27 -2.57 10.28 8.07
C SER A 27 -2.70 8.77 8.14
N GLN A 28 -1.63 8.04 8.43
CA GLN A 28 -1.66 6.58 8.59
C GLN A 28 -2.63 6.13 9.69
N GLU A 29 -2.66 6.83 10.84
CA GLU A 29 -3.51 6.50 11.99
C GLU A 29 -5.01 6.68 11.74
N LYS A 30 -5.44 7.38 10.69
CA LYS A 30 -6.85 7.44 10.27
C LYS A 30 -7.41 6.05 9.94
N MET A 31 -6.55 5.15 9.44
CA MET A 31 -6.90 3.77 9.08
C MET A 31 -6.49 2.73 10.13
N LEU A 32 -6.15 3.16 11.34
CA LEU A 32 -5.76 2.27 12.42
C LEU A 32 -6.97 1.45 12.90
N THR A 33 -6.84 0.12 12.86
CA THR A 33 -7.81 -0.79 13.47
C THR A 33 -7.81 -0.62 15.00
N ARG A 34 -8.97 -0.32 15.58
CA ARG A 34 -9.10 -0.04 17.01
C ARG A 34 -9.87 -1.16 17.72
N PRO A 35 -9.25 -1.86 18.69
CA PRO A 35 -9.93 -2.78 19.56
C PRO A 35 -11.02 -2.05 20.37
N LYS A 36 -12.17 -2.72 20.60
CA LYS A 36 -13.26 -2.21 21.44
C LYS A 36 -13.12 -2.57 22.90
N ILE A 37 -12.14 -3.39 23.24
CA ILE A 37 -11.78 -3.78 24.60
C ILE A 37 -10.28 -3.52 24.80
N PRO A 38 -9.82 -3.28 26.03
CA PRO A 38 -8.39 -3.17 26.30
C PRO A 38 -7.65 -4.44 25.84
N VAL A 39 -6.61 -4.28 25.05
CA VAL A 39 -5.70 -5.36 24.64
C VAL A 39 -4.28 -4.98 25.00
N ASN A 40 -3.57 -5.94 25.56
CA ASN A 40 -2.14 -5.77 25.80
C ASN A 40 -1.41 -6.09 24.49
N ILE A 41 -0.96 -5.05 23.79
CA ILE A 41 -0.13 -5.22 22.59
C ILE A 41 1.31 -5.37 23.07
N PRO A 42 2.00 -6.46 22.74
CA PRO A 42 3.39 -6.63 23.11
C PRO A 42 4.22 -5.45 22.63
N ARG A 43 5.02 -4.85 23.50
CA ARG A 43 6.03 -3.89 23.09
C ARG A 43 7.22 -4.66 22.53
N PHE A 44 7.47 -4.54 21.25
CA PHE A 44 8.70 -5.05 20.66
C PHE A 44 9.84 -4.10 21.06
N GLU A 45 10.73 -4.56 21.91
CA GLU A 45 11.98 -3.87 22.25
C GLU A 45 13.07 -4.09 21.18
N ARG A 46 12.77 -4.89 20.15
CA ARG A 46 13.69 -5.21 19.06
C ARG A 46 13.51 -4.26 17.89
N LYS A 47 14.61 -4.02 17.17
CA LYS A 47 14.60 -3.36 15.85
C LYS A 47 13.61 -4.09 14.95
N GLY A 48 12.76 -3.35 14.24
CA GLY A 48 11.78 -3.93 13.31
C GLY A 48 12.43 -4.78 12.22
N ILE A 49 11.71 -5.77 11.71
CA ILE A 49 12.12 -6.53 10.53
C ILE A 49 11.87 -5.64 9.32
N PRO A 50 12.92 -5.18 8.61
CA PRO A 50 12.75 -4.26 7.50
C PRO A 50 12.12 -4.95 6.29
N ALA A 51 11.11 -4.30 5.70
CA ALA A 51 10.42 -4.77 4.51
C ALA A 51 10.21 -3.61 3.53
N GLY A 52 10.50 -3.83 2.24
CA GLY A 52 10.27 -2.87 1.18
C GLY A 52 8.99 -3.20 0.40
N VAL A 53 8.10 -2.23 0.18
CA VAL A 53 6.88 -2.39 -0.62
C VAL A 53 6.77 -1.31 -1.68
N LEU A 54 6.11 -1.61 -2.81
CA LEU A 54 5.99 -0.71 -3.95
C LEU A 54 4.54 -0.34 -4.25
N LEU A 55 4.22 0.95 -4.10
CA LEU A 55 3.03 1.56 -4.70
C LEU A 55 3.38 1.95 -6.15
N LEU A 56 3.17 1.03 -7.09
CA LEU A 56 3.48 1.26 -8.50
C LEU A 56 2.30 1.92 -9.21
N LEU A 57 2.49 3.18 -9.60
CA LEU A 57 1.55 3.98 -10.36
C LEU A 57 1.75 3.79 -11.87
N PHE A 58 0.66 3.75 -12.63
CA PHE A 58 0.68 3.65 -14.09
C PHE A 58 -0.57 4.28 -14.71
N PRO A 59 -0.52 4.74 -15.99
CA PRO A 59 -1.68 5.28 -16.68
C PRO A 59 -2.58 4.15 -17.20
N ASP A 60 -3.90 4.33 -17.05
CA ASP A 60 -4.91 3.49 -17.70
C ASP A 60 -6.17 4.35 -17.95
N ASN A 61 -6.58 4.51 -19.24
CA ASN A 61 -7.77 5.27 -19.64
C ASN A 61 -7.89 6.67 -18.99
N ASP A 62 -6.93 7.54 -19.19
CA ASP A 62 -6.89 8.91 -18.66
C ASP A 62 -6.90 9.02 -17.12
N ASN A 63 -6.67 7.93 -16.40
CA ASN A 63 -6.57 7.90 -14.96
C ASN A 63 -5.25 7.25 -14.52
N ILE A 64 -4.85 7.50 -13.27
CA ILE A 64 -3.70 6.85 -12.65
C ILE A 64 -4.22 5.67 -11.83
N HIS A 65 -3.66 4.51 -12.09
CA HIS A 65 -3.94 3.27 -11.36
C HIS A 65 -2.72 2.76 -10.62
N PHE A 66 -2.94 1.80 -9.73
CA PHE A 66 -1.88 1.11 -9.00
C PHE A 66 -2.24 -0.36 -8.77
N PHE A 67 -1.20 -1.16 -8.51
CA PHE A 67 -1.36 -2.58 -8.23
C PHE A 67 -1.39 -2.88 -6.74
N LEU A 68 -2.24 -3.85 -6.39
CA LEU A 68 -2.22 -4.59 -5.13
C LEU A 68 -2.24 -6.09 -5.45
N THR A 69 -1.80 -6.90 -4.51
CA THR A 69 -1.82 -8.37 -4.57
C THR A 69 -2.72 -8.94 -3.49
N LEU A 70 -3.53 -9.93 -3.82
CA LEU A 70 -4.21 -10.78 -2.86
C LEU A 70 -3.34 -12.00 -2.59
N ARG A 71 -2.95 -12.21 -1.34
CA ARG A 71 -2.12 -13.36 -0.95
C ARG A 71 -2.98 -14.63 -0.82
N THR A 72 -2.40 -15.77 -1.21
CA THR A 72 -3.07 -17.06 -1.12
C THR A 72 -3.35 -17.47 0.33
N GLU A 73 -4.35 -18.35 0.52
CA GLU A 73 -4.67 -18.94 1.83
C GLU A 73 -3.62 -19.97 2.31
N THR A 74 -2.69 -20.36 1.45
CA THR A 74 -1.69 -21.41 1.71
C THR A 74 -0.42 -20.93 2.41
N VAL A 75 -0.19 -19.60 2.46
CA VAL A 75 0.98 -19.02 3.14
C VAL A 75 0.80 -18.99 4.66
N ASP A 76 1.89 -19.11 5.41
CA ASP A 76 1.86 -19.19 6.88
C ASP A 76 1.43 -17.87 7.54
N HIS A 77 1.66 -16.74 6.87
CA HIS A 77 1.36 -15.39 7.38
C HIS A 77 0.53 -14.58 6.39
N HIS A 78 -0.39 -13.77 6.92
CA HIS A 78 -1.20 -12.81 6.13
C HIS A 78 -2.11 -13.43 5.06
N LYS A 79 -2.65 -14.63 5.32
CA LYS A 79 -3.60 -15.34 4.44
C LYS A 79 -4.75 -14.45 4.00
N GLY A 80 -5.02 -14.41 2.69
CA GLY A 80 -6.15 -13.65 2.13
C GLY A 80 -6.08 -12.14 2.36
N GLN A 81 -4.90 -11.58 2.71
CA GLN A 81 -4.73 -10.14 2.87
C GLN A 81 -4.31 -9.49 1.56
N ILE A 82 -4.79 -8.26 1.38
CA ILE A 82 -4.43 -7.43 0.24
C ILE A 82 -3.28 -6.52 0.65
N SER A 83 -2.19 -6.56 -0.11
CA SER A 83 -0.98 -5.77 0.12
C SER A 83 -0.44 -5.16 -1.17
N PHE A 84 0.47 -4.21 -1.03
CA PHE A 84 1.36 -3.86 -2.13
C PHE A 84 2.29 -5.03 -2.42
N PRO A 85 2.78 -5.17 -3.66
CA PRO A 85 3.93 -6.03 -3.93
C PRO A 85 5.09 -5.64 -3.03
N GLY A 86 5.75 -6.64 -2.42
CA GLY A 86 6.85 -6.36 -1.52
C GLY A 86 7.11 -7.45 -0.49
N GLY A 87 8.25 -7.38 0.18
CA GLY A 87 8.70 -8.38 1.12
C GLY A 87 9.83 -7.95 2.02
N VAL A 88 10.41 -8.92 2.73
CA VAL A 88 11.51 -8.71 3.68
C VAL A 88 12.80 -8.40 2.94
N GLN A 89 13.56 -7.46 3.49
CA GLN A 89 14.89 -7.12 2.98
C GLN A 89 15.83 -8.31 3.11
N GLU A 90 16.46 -8.70 2.00
CA GLU A 90 17.51 -9.69 1.99
C GLU A 90 18.89 -9.09 2.33
N HIS A 91 19.86 -9.98 2.57
CA HIS A 91 21.23 -9.55 2.88
C HIS A 91 21.85 -8.86 1.65
N ASN A 92 22.50 -7.71 1.88
CA ASN A 92 23.20 -6.90 0.86
C ASN A 92 22.31 -6.20 -0.19
N GLU A 93 21.01 -6.04 0.04
CA GLU A 93 20.18 -5.19 -0.81
C GLU A 93 19.69 -3.92 -0.08
N THR A 94 19.30 -2.91 -0.83
CA THR A 94 18.59 -1.75 -0.29
C THR A 94 17.10 -2.05 -0.21
N LEU A 95 16.36 -1.35 0.65
CA LEU A 95 14.89 -1.51 0.74
C LEU A 95 14.16 -1.15 -0.57
N GLU A 96 14.73 -0.24 -1.36
CA GLU A 96 14.24 0.07 -2.70
C GLU A 96 14.42 -1.12 -3.65
N HIS A 97 15.58 -1.75 -3.62
CA HIS A 97 15.82 -2.97 -4.40
C HIS A 97 14.91 -4.11 -3.95
N THR A 98 14.68 -4.26 -2.63
CA THR A 98 13.70 -5.23 -2.11
C THR A 98 12.33 -5.02 -2.75
N ALA A 99 11.80 -3.80 -2.72
CA ALA A 99 10.48 -3.48 -3.27
C ALA A 99 10.40 -3.77 -4.79
N LEU A 100 11.45 -3.48 -5.54
CA LEU A 100 11.53 -3.74 -6.98
C LEU A 100 11.66 -5.24 -7.29
N ARG A 101 12.52 -5.98 -6.57
CA ARG A 101 12.73 -7.43 -6.71
C ARG A 101 11.42 -8.18 -6.45
N GLU A 102 10.79 -7.91 -5.31
CA GLU A 102 9.53 -8.53 -4.92
C GLU A 102 8.41 -8.24 -5.94
N THR A 103 8.35 -7.01 -6.47
CA THR A 103 7.39 -6.67 -7.53
C THR A 103 7.62 -7.51 -8.78
N MET A 104 8.86 -7.77 -9.16
CA MET A 104 9.19 -8.63 -10.28
C MET A 104 8.84 -10.10 -9.98
N GLU A 105 9.15 -10.59 -8.78
CA GLU A 105 8.90 -11.96 -8.36
C GLU A 105 7.40 -12.25 -8.22
N GLU A 106 6.61 -11.34 -7.64
CA GLU A 106 5.18 -11.53 -7.41
C GLU A 106 4.34 -11.33 -8.68
N ILE A 107 4.56 -10.25 -9.42
CA ILE A 107 3.67 -9.82 -10.52
C ILE A 107 4.36 -9.65 -11.87
N GLY A 108 5.65 -9.96 -11.98
CA GLY A 108 6.38 -10.07 -13.25
C GLY A 108 6.78 -8.74 -13.88
N ILE A 109 6.72 -7.62 -13.18
CA ILE A 109 7.10 -6.30 -13.70
C ILE A 109 8.59 -6.06 -13.48
N LYS A 110 9.31 -5.83 -14.58
CA LYS A 110 10.76 -5.64 -14.54
C LYS A 110 11.16 -4.31 -13.90
N PRO A 111 12.18 -4.27 -13.03
CA PRO A 111 12.68 -3.05 -12.41
C PRO A 111 13.01 -1.92 -13.39
N GLU A 112 13.56 -2.26 -14.57
CA GLU A 112 13.97 -1.29 -15.59
C GLU A 112 12.80 -0.50 -16.19
N SER A 113 11.55 -1.00 -16.03
CA SER A 113 10.34 -0.32 -16.47
C SER A 113 9.75 0.62 -15.41
N ILE A 114 10.38 0.71 -14.24
CA ILE A 114 9.88 1.44 -13.07
C ILE A 114 10.84 2.58 -12.72
N SER A 115 10.32 3.80 -12.66
CA SER A 115 11.03 4.95 -12.11
C SER A 115 10.58 5.19 -10.67
N ILE A 116 11.46 5.06 -9.68
CA ILE A 116 11.11 5.46 -8.31
C ILE A 116 11.01 6.98 -8.27
N ILE A 117 9.85 7.50 -7.86
CA ILE A 117 9.56 8.93 -7.80
C ILE A 117 9.52 9.48 -6.38
N GLY A 118 9.58 8.61 -5.37
CA GLY A 118 9.66 9.00 -3.96
C GLY A 118 9.37 7.85 -3.02
N LYS A 119 9.20 8.19 -1.74
CA LYS A 119 8.87 7.26 -0.67
C LYS A 119 7.90 7.90 0.31
N LEU A 120 7.14 7.06 1.02
CA LEU A 120 6.26 7.48 2.12
C LEU A 120 6.92 7.23 3.48
N THR A 121 6.23 7.65 4.53
CA THR A 121 6.70 7.46 5.90
C THR A 121 6.73 5.97 6.27
N PRO A 122 7.84 5.46 6.81
CA PRO A 122 7.90 4.08 7.29
C PRO A 122 6.82 3.78 8.32
N LEU A 123 6.30 2.55 8.29
CA LEU A 123 5.21 2.08 9.14
C LEU A 123 5.66 0.86 9.94
N PHE A 124 5.75 1.00 11.26
CA PHE A 124 6.00 -0.13 12.15
C PHE A 124 4.68 -0.83 12.55
N ILE A 125 4.64 -2.15 12.42
CA ILE A 125 3.49 -3.00 12.76
C ILE A 125 3.79 -3.83 14.01
N PRO A 126 3.32 -3.43 15.20
CA PRO A 126 3.67 -4.10 16.46
C PRO A 126 3.28 -5.58 16.53
N VAL A 127 2.22 -5.99 15.83
CA VAL A 127 1.70 -7.37 15.90
C VAL A 127 2.61 -8.36 15.17
N THR A 128 3.30 -7.93 14.12
CA THR A 128 4.19 -8.75 13.29
C THR A 128 5.66 -8.45 13.50
N GLY A 129 5.98 -7.26 14.04
CA GLY A 129 7.34 -6.78 14.18
C GLY A 129 7.94 -6.24 12.89
N PHE A 130 7.17 -6.12 11.80
CA PHE A 130 7.67 -5.53 10.55
C PHE A 130 7.78 -4.01 10.64
N GLU A 131 8.83 -3.47 10.02
CA GLU A 131 8.99 -2.07 9.70
C GLU A 131 8.94 -1.92 8.18
N ILE A 132 7.81 -1.41 7.68
CA ILE A 132 7.49 -1.34 6.25
C ILE A 132 7.96 0.00 5.69
N PHE A 133 8.73 -0.04 4.61
CA PHE A 133 9.24 1.12 3.89
C PHE A 133 8.55 1.21 2.53
N PRO A 134 7.55 2.11 2.37
CA PRO A 134 6.81 2.22 1.13
C PRO A 134 7.54 3.13 0.13
N PHE A 135 7.77 2.62 -1.08
CA PHE A 135 8.26 3.36 -2.22
C PHE A 135 7.13 3.65 -3.20
N ILE A 136 7.20 4.78 -3.90
CA ILE A 136 6.29 5.12 -4.99
C ILE A 136 7.06 5.01 -6.30
N GLY A 137 6.59 4.12 -7.17
CA GLY A 137 7.10 3.94 -8.52
C GLY A 137 6.14 4.48 -9.57
N TRP A 138 6.67 4.85 -10.70
CA TRP A 138 5.94 5.22 -11.89
C TRP A 138 6.36 4.38 -13.09
N SER A 139 5.38 3.83 -13.81
CA SER A 139 5.57 3.24 -15.13
C SER A 139 4.83 4.10 -16.16
N GLY A 140 5.55 4.60 -17.17
CA GLY A 140 4.98 5.49 -18.19
C GLY A 140 3.87 4.86 -19.04
N ASN A 141 3.72 3.54 -18.99
CA ASN A 141 2.69 2.75 -19.67
C ASN A 141 2.09 1.74 -18.68
N LYS A 142 0.89 1.24 -18.98
CA LYS A 142 0.31 0.12 -18.22
C LYS A 142 1.19 -1.12 -18.36
N PRO A 143 1.80 -1.61 -17.27
CA PRO A 143 2.66 -2.79 -17.34
C PRO A 143 1.85 -4.05 -17.64
N VAL A 144 2.46 -4.96 -18.39
CA VAL A 144 1.94 -6.32 -18.52
C VAL A 144 2.32 -7.09 -17.27
N THR A 145 1.31 -7.59 -16.56
CA THR A 145 1.50 -8.36 -15.33
C THR A 145 1.31 -9.84 -15.56
N LYS A 146 2.03 -10.64 -14.81
CA LYS A 146 1.87 -12.09 -14.76
C LYS A 146 2.19 -12.56 -13.34
N ILE A 147 1.22 -13.22 -12.70
CA ILE A 147 1.47 -13.86 -11.40
C ILE A 147 2.56 -14.91 -11.59
N GLN A 148 3.66 -14.76 -10.86
CA GLN A 148 4.81 -15.65 -10.91
C GLN A 148 5.03 -16.37 -9.57
N ASP A 149 4.63 -15.77 -8.47
CA ASP A 149 4.74 -16.34 -7.15
C ASP A 149 3.50 -17.17 -6.80
N LYS A 150 3.72 -18.32 -6.16
CA LYS A 150 2.65 -19.19 -5.63
C LYS A 150 1.92 -18.54 -4.45
N GLU A 151 2.48 -17.50 -3.86
CA GLU A 151 1.90 -16.75 -2.75
C GLU A 151 0.86 -15.72 -3.19
N VAL A 152 0.84 -15.35 -4.48
CA VAL A 152 -0.13 -14.41 -5.06
C VAL A 152 -1.27 -15.16 -5.72
N GLU A 153 -2.48 -14.96 -5.21
CA GLU A 153 -3.71 -15.50 -5.78
C GLU A 153 -4.25 -14.62 -6.92
N LYS A 154 -4.19 -13.30 -6.72
CA LYS A 154 -4.82 -12.34 -7.62
C LYS A 154 -4.07 -11.02 -7.63
N ILE A 155 -3.94 -10.41 -8.80
CA ILE A 155 -3.52 -9.02 -8.96
C ILE A 155 -4.78 -8.14 -9.00
N ILE A 156 -4.80 -7.09 -8.18
CA ILE A 156 -5.88 -6.12 -8.09
C ILE A 156 -5.38 -4.80 -8.68
N VAL A 157 -6.16 -4.23 -9.58
CA VAL A 157 -5.92 -2.89 -10.13
C VAL A 157 -6.92 -1.94 -9.49
N ALA A 158 -6.43 -0.89 -8.84
CA ALA A 158 -7.25 0.16 -8.25
C ALA A 158 -6.85 1.52 -8.83
N SER A 159 -7.79 2.46 -8.90
CA SER A 159 -7.51 3.81 -9.36
C SER A 159 -7.27 4.79 -8.21
N ILE A 160 -6.52 5.88 -8.48
CA ILE A 160 -6.41 6.98 -7.51
C ILE A 160 -7.78 7.63 -7.30
N SER A 161 -8.62 7.72 -8.34
CA SER A 161 -9.98 8.24 -8.22
C SER A 161 -10.82 7.47 -7.22
N ASP A 162 -10.77 6.12 -7.25
CA ASP A 162 -11.46 5.28 -6.27
C ASP A 162 -10.89 5.49 -4.85
N LEU A 163 -9.58 5.68 -4.73
CA LEU A 163 -8.93 5.88 -3.44
C LEU A 163 -9.36 7.21 -2.79
N ILE A 164 -9.47 8.28 -3.57
CA ILE A 164 -9.85 9.61 -3.03
C ILE A 164 -11.34 9.77 -2.80
N ASP A 165 -12.18 8.94 -3.43
CA ASP A 165 -13.62 8.97 -3.19
C ASP A 165 -13.94 8.58 -1.74
N GLU A 166 -14.57 9.51 -1.00
CA GLU A 166 -14.93 9.29 0.40
C GLU A 166 -16.00 8.18 0.58
N GLN A 167 -16.76 7.84 -0.45
CA GLN A 167 -17.72 6.73 -0.40
C GLN A 167 -17.03 5.36 -0.28
N ASN A 168 -15.77 5.28 -0.71
CA ASN A 168 -14.96 4.07 -0.61
C ASN A 168 -14.23 3.94 0.74
N HIS A 169 -14.20 5.00 1.56
CA HIS A 169 -13.71 4.93 2.94
C HIS A 169 -14.85 4.46 3.86
N LYS A 170 -14.75 3.25 4.36
CA LYS A 170 -15.79 2.57 5.13
C LYS A 170 -15.24 2.06 6.47
N ILE A 171 -16.16 1.83 7.42
CA ILE A 171 -15.83 1.24 8.72
C ILE A 171 -16.77 0.07 8.98
N LYS A 172 -16.22 -1.10 9.30
CA LYS A 172 -17.01 -2.26 9.72
C LYS A 172 -16.68 -2.69 11.14
N LYS A 173 -17.69 -3.20 11.86
CA LYS A 173 -17.53 -3.86 13.15
C LYS A 173 -17.31 -5.33 12.89
N THR A 174 -16.20 -5.88 13.33
CA THR A 174 -15.85 -7.30 13.10
C THR A 174 -15.05 -7.85 14.29
N LYS A 175 -14.59 -9.08 14.18
CA LYS A 175 -13.64 -9.68 15.13
C LYS A 175 -12.36 -10.06 14.42
N ILE A 176 -11.21 -9.74 15.02
CA ILE A 176 -9.90 -10.22 14.61
C ILE A 176 -9.35 -11.03 15.79
N ARG A 177 -9.01 -12.30 15.55
CA ARG A 177 -8.56 -13.23 16.61
C ARG A 177 -9.50 -13.22 17.83
N ASN A 178 -10.82 -13.24 17.58
CA ASN A 178 -11.89 -13.15 18.59
C ASN A 178 -11.99 -11.82 19.36
N ILE A 179 -11.17 -10.82 19.06
CA ILE A 179 -11.24 -9.49 19.65
C ILE A 179 -12.16 -8.61 18.81
N PRO A 180 -13.23 -8.02 19.40
CA PRO A 180 -14.10 -7.11 18.67
C PRO A 180 -13.33 -5.82 18.32
N VAL A 181 -13.38 -5.43 17.05
CA VAL A 181 -12.68 -4.26 16.54
C VAL A 181 -13.59 -3.36 15.69
N SER A 182 -13.23 -2.08 15.63
CA SER A 182 -13.65 -1.16 14.58
C SER A 182 -12.58 -1.16 13.51
N LEU A 183 -12.93 -1.62 12.31
CA LEU A 183 -12.03 -1.84 11.18
C LEU A 183 -12.31 -0.81 10.09
N PRO A 184 -11.52 0.27 9.99
CA PRO A 184 -11.56 1.13 8.81
C PRO A 184 -10.92 0.41 7.62
N TYR A 185 -11.50 0.62 6.42
CA TYR A 185 -10.99 0.02 5.18
C TYR A 185 -11.37 0.88 3.98
N TYR A 186 -10.64 0.71 2.89
CA TYR A 186 -11.03 1.17 1.57
C TYR A 186 -11.68 0.03 0.79
N ASP A 187 -12.82 0.33 0.17
CA ASP A 187 -13.46 -0.55 -0.80
C ASP A 187 -12.93 -0.19 -2.19
N LEU A 188 -11.98 -0.95 -2.69
CA LEU A 188 -11.35 -0.72 -3.98
C LEU A 188 -11.72 -1.87 -4.92
N ASN A 189 -12.56 -1.59 -5.92
CA ASN A 189 -13.07 -2.59 -6.87
C ASN A 189 -13.77 -3.80 -6.18
N GLY A 190 -14.52 -3.54 -5.08
CA GLY A 190 -15.19 -4.57 -4.29
C GLY A 190 -14.28 -5.32 -3.33
N GLU A 191 -12.99 -4.97 -3.28
CA GLU A 191 -12.02 -5.56 -2.38
C GLU A 191 -11.87 -4.76 -1.10
N THR A 192 -11.82 -5.44 0.04
CA THR A 192 -11.65 -4.81 1.36
C THR A 192 -10.16 -4.60 1.66
N VAL A 193 -9.65 -3.40 1.48
CA VAL A 193 -8.25 -3.03 1.76
C VAL A 193 -8.14 -2.40 3.14
N TRP A 194 -7.46 -3.08 4.07
CA TRP A 194 -7.33 -2.67 5.47
C TRP A 194 -5.92 -2.89 6.03
N GLY A 195 -5.69 -2.57 7.31
CA GLY A 195 -4.42 -2.80 8.00
C GLY A 195 -3.29 -1.92 7.45
N ALA A 196 -2.07 -2.44 7.36
CA ALA A 196 -0.89 -1.70 6.92
C ALA A 196 -1.07 -1.06 5.54
N THR A 197 -1.66 -1.80 4.60
CA THR A 197 -1.92 -1.32 3.24
C THR A 197 -2.82 -0.09 3.23
N SER A 198 -3.93 -0.12 3.95
CA SER A 198 -4.83 1.04 4.04
C SER A 198 -4.20 2.22 4.78
N MET A 199 -3.34 1.98 5.76
CA MET A 199 -2.63 3.05 6.48
C MET A 199 -1.65 3.78 5.53
N ILE A 200 -0.90 3.04 4.71
CA ILE A 200 -0.01 3.60 3.68
C ILE A 200 -0.81 4.35 2.62
N LEU A 201 -1.92 3.76 2.12
CA LEU A 201 -2.83 4.42 1.18
C LEU A 201 -3.44 5.70 1.74
N SER A 202 -3.71 5.77 3.05
CA SER A 202 -4.25 6.97 3.70
C SER A 202 -3.26 8.15 3.67
N GLU A 203 -1.97 7.89 3.84
CA GLU A 203 -0.95 8.92 3.67
C GLU A 203 -0.85 9.37 2.21
N PHE A 204 -0.83 8.43 1.27
CA PHE A 204 -0.81 8.75 -0.16
C PHE A 204 -2.07 9.51 -0.59
N LYS A 205 -3.27 9.11 -0.15
CA LYS A 205 -4.52 9.85 -0.36
C LYS A 205 -4.40 11.31 0.09
N THR A 206 -3.84 11.55 1.27
CA THR A 206 -3.65 12.91 1.80
C THR A 206 -2.72 13.71 0.88
N ILE A 207 -1.64 13.14 0.37
CA ILE A 207 -0.73 13.78 -0.60
C ILE A 207 -1.48 14.16 -1.88
N ILE A 208 -2.29 13.24 -2.42
CA ILE A 208 -3.09 13.52 -3.62
C ILE A 208 -4.08 14.65 -3.37
N GLN A 209 -4.78 14.65 -2.24
CA GLN A 209 -5.76 15.70 -1.89
C GLN A 209 -5.12 17.08 -1.69
N GLU A 210 -3.84 17.15 -1.32
CA GLU A 210 -3.11 18.42 -1.15
C GLU A 210 -2.64 19.03 -2.47
N ILE A 211 -2.59 18.25 -3.55
CA ILE A 211 -2.13 18.73 -4.87
C ILE A 211 -3.25 18.91 -5.88
N LEU A 212 -4.49 18.50 -5.56
CA LEU A 212 -5.72 18.78 -6.32
C LEU A 212 -6.32 20.11 -5.92
#